data_1b0384a5c102015dfaee90881f88db0b
#
_entry.id   1b0384a5c102015dfaee90881f88db0b
#
_cell.length_a   1.000
_cell.length_b   1.000
_cell.length_c   1.000
_cell.angle_alpha   90.00
_cell.angle_beta   90.00
_cell.angle_gamma   90.00
#
_symmetry.space_group_name_H-M   'P 1'
#
loop_
_entity.id
_entity.type
_entity.pdbx_description
1 polymer ?
#
loop_
_entity_poly.entity_id
_entity_poly.type
_entity_poly.pdbx_seq_one_letter_code
_entity_poly.pdbx_strand_id
1 'polypeptide(L)'
;MIHWLEHYFDKLWPICRSITGNGVRETLRIISEIIPLNIHEVPSGTKVFDWEVPKEWNITDAYVLSPDGEKVIDFKLNNLHIVNYSIPVDIEISFDELNNHLYYIEDYPDAVPYITSYYNENWGFCLSYNQYKILPKVGKYRVVINSSLKNGSMTYGDYVLKGES
;
A
#
# COMPACT_ATOMS: atom_id res chain seq x y z
N MET A 1 28.85 -6.39 8.51
CA MET A 1 28.16 -5.18 7.98
C MET A 1 26.93 -5.55 7.14
N ILE A 2 27.00 -6.52 6.24
CA ILE A 2 25.85 -6.94 5.37
C ILE A 2 24.67 -7.48 6.19
N HIS A 3 24.89 -8.36 7.16
CA HIS A 3 23.83 -8.93 8.02
C HIS A 3 22.96 -7.89 8.77
N TRP A 4 23.51 -6.74 9.10
CA TRP A 4 22.78 -5.68 9.76
C TRP A 4 21.77 -5.01 8.82
N LEU A 5 22.13 -4.73 7.56
CA LEU A 5 21.23 -4.19 6.56
C LEU A 5 20.11 -5.19 6.20
N GLU A 6 20.46 -6.46 6.00
CA GLU A 6 19.50 -7.55 5.73
C GLU A 6 18.44 -7.62 6.83
N HIS A 7 18.85 -7.58 8.11
CA HIS A 7 17.95 -7.62 9.24
C HIS A 7 16.88 -6.49 9.20
N TYR A 8 17.27 -5.26 8.84
CA TYR A 8 16.30 -4.16 8.72
C TYR A 8 15.45 -4.25 7.45
N PHE A 9 16.01 -4.78 6.35
CA PHE A 9 15.24 -5.11 5.17
C PHE A 9 14.11 -6.08 5.49
N ASP A 10 14.41 -7.17 6.17
CA ASP A 10 13.44 -8.20 6.55
C ASP A 10 12.35 -7.66 7.49
N LYS A 11 12.71 -6.74 8.40
CA LYS A 11 11.75 -6.06 9.28
C LYS A 11 10.85 -5.08 8.54
N LEU A 12 11.38 -4.36 7.56
CA LEU A 12 10.68 -3.26 6.90
C LEU A 12 9.87 -3.71 5.68
N TRP A 13 10.31 -4.75 4.97
CA TRP A 13 9.67 -5.23 3.76
C TRP A 13 8.20 -5.61 3.93
N PRO A 14 7.79 -6.38 4.95
CA PRO A 14 6.40 -6.81 5.09
C PRO A 14 5.43 -5.69 5.50
N ILE A 15 5.94 -4.50 5.87
CA ILE A 15 5.09 -3.40 6.33
C ILE A 15 4.47 -2.70 5.12
N CYS A 16 3.15 -2.79 4.98
CA CYS A 16 2.42 -1.95 4.04
C CYS A 16 2.38 -0.51 4.58
N ARG A 17 3.12 0.37 3.93
CA ARG A 17 3.22 1.78 4.33
C ARG A 17 2.79 2.70 3.19
N SER A 18 2.21 3.83 3.58
CA SER A 18 1.94 4.97 2.72
C SER A 18 2.41 6.24 3.42
N ILE A 19 1.99 7.42 2.97
CA ILE A 19 2.37 8.70 3.59
C ILE A 19 1.67 8.93 4.94
N THR A 20 0.64 8.15 5.26
CA THR A 20 -0.09 8.19 6.56
C THR A 20 -0.28 6.77 7.08
N GLY A 21 -0.83 6.67 8.29
CA GLY A 21 -1.29 5.43 8.89
C GLY A 21 -0.24 4.68 9.70
N ASN A 22 -0.65 3.52 10.21
CA ASN A 22 0.17 2.75 11.14
C ASN A 22 1.44 2.18 10.50
N GLY A 23 1.43 1.89 9.19
CA GLY A 23 2.59 1.35 8.49
C GLY A 23 3.79 2.32 8.47
N VAL A 24 3.57 3.61 8.21
CA VAL A 24 4.65 4.61 8.27
C VAL A 24 5.12 4.82 9.71
N ARG A 25 4.22 4.86 10.69
CA ARG A 25 4.59 5.00 12.12
C ARG A 25 5.46 3.83 12.58
N GLU A 26 5.08 2.60 12.26
CA GLU A 26 5.88 1.41 12.58
C GLU A 26 7.25 1.45 11.88
N THR A 27 7.29 1.87 10.62
CA THR A 27 8.55 2.06 9.89
C THR A 27 9.47 3.06 10.60
N LEU A 28 8.94 4.24 10.99
CA LEU A 28 9.71 5.25 11.69
C LEU A 28 10.17 4.77 13.09
N ARG A 29 9.33 4.01 13.80
CA ARG A 29 9.70 3.38 15.07
C ARG A 29 10.90 2.45 14.91
N ILE A 30 10.89 1.59 13.89
CA ILE A 30 12.01 0.67 13.61
C ILE A 30 13.27 1.45 13.23
N ILE A 31 13.16 2.48 12.40
CA ILE A 31 14.30 3.33 12.03
C ILE A 31 14.86 4.06 13.25
N SER A 32 14.00 4.48 14.19
CA SER A 32 14.42 5.14 15.43
C SER A 32 15.26 4.25 16.36
N GLU A 33 15.28 2.94 16.15
CA GLU A 33 16.21 2.02 16.85
C GLU A 33 17.68 2.28 16.47
N ILE A 34 17.91 2.92 15.30
CA ILE A 34 19.25 3.15 14.75
C ILE A 34 19.58 4.65 14.70
N ILE A 35 18.60 5.47 14.32
CA ILE A 35 18.75 6.90 14.12
C ILE A 35 17.78 7.61 15.06
N PRO A 36 18.23 8.53 15.94
CA PRO A 36 17.36 9.21 16.86
C PRO A 36 16.48 10.25 16.13
N LEU A 37 15.40 9.76 15.52
CA LEU A 37 14.46 10.58 14.76
C LEU A 37 13.64 11.52 15.68
N ASN A 38 13.47 12.76 15.25
CA ASN A 38 12.41 13.63 15.74
C ASN A 38 11.14 13.29 14.96
N ILE A 39 10.09 12.87 15.64
CA ILE A 39 8.82 12.47 15.01
C ILE A 39 7.84 13.63 15.04
N HIS A 40 7.22 13.90 13.91
CA HIS A 40 6.25 14.97 13.70
C HIS A 40 4.94 14.44 13.17
N GLU A 41 3.84 15.08 13.58
CA GLU A 41 2.49 14.75 13.16
C GLU A 41 1.82 15.99 12.55
N VAL A 42 1.29 15.85 11.33
CA VAL A 42 0.54 16.92 10.66
C VAL A 42 -0.91 16.47 10.46
N PRO A 43 -1.90 17.12 11.06
CA PRO A 43 -3.30 16.70 10.98
C PRO A 43 -3.83 16.65 9.54
N SER A 44 -4.71 15.70 9.26
CA SER A 44 -5.50 15.67 8.00
C SER A 44 -6.25 16.98 7.80
N GLY A 45 -6.30 17.47 6.56
CA GLY A 45 -6.92 18.75 6.22
C GLY A 45 -5.99 19.97 6.40
N THR A 46 -4.77 19.79 6.90
CA THR A 46 -3.78 20.88 6.96
C THR A 46 -3.35 21.26 5.54
N LYS A 47 -3.49 22.54 5.22
CA LYS A 47 -3.05 23.08 3.94
C LYS A 47 -1.56 23.37 3.93
N VAL A 48 -0.86 22.89 2.90
CA VAL A 48 0.58 23.07 2.69
C VAL A 48 0.79 23.48 1.25
N PHE A 49 0.97 24.76 1.00
CA PHE A 49 1.02 25.37 -0.35
C PHE A 49 -0.25 25.05 -1.17
N ASP A 50 -0.11 24.33 -2.25
CA ASP A 50 -1.17 23.88 -3.16
C ASP A 50 -1.71 22.48 -2.83
N TRP A 51 -1.26 21.89 -1.72
CA TRP A 51 -1.63 20.55 -1.27
C TRP A 51 -2.35 20.59 0.08
N GLU A 52 -3.13 19.54 0.34
CA GLU A 52 -3.80 19.31 1.62
C GLU A 52 -3.45 17.91 2.13
N VAL A 53 -3.09 17.81 3.42
CA VAL A 53 -2.78 16.52 4.06
C VAL A 53 -4.02 15.61 3.99
N PRO A 54 -3.92 14.43 3.36
CA PRO A 54 -5.07 13.56 3.17
C PRO A 54 -5.54 12.91 4.47
N LYS A 55 -6.70 12.25 4.42
CA LYS A 55 -7.17 11.38 5.51
C LYS A 55 -6.14 10.28 5.77
N GLU A 56 -6.06 9.84 7.01
CA GLU A 56 -5.22 8.71 7.39
C GLU A 56 -5.79 7.41 6.84
N TRP A 57 -4.95 6.67 6.12
CA TRP A 57 -5.28 5.38 5.53
C TRP A 57 -4.63 4.23 6.30
N ASN A 58 -5.43 3.22 6.62
CA ASN A 58 -4.96 1.97 7.19
C ASN A 58 -5.61 0.80 6.48
N ILE A 59 -4.90 -0.32 6.37
CA ILE A 59 -5.38 -1.56 5.77
C ILE A 59 -5.08 -2.75 6.68
N THR A 60 -6.00 -3.70 6.73
CA THR A 60 -5.85 -4.94 7.50
C THR A 60 -5.86 -6.18 6.63
N ASP A 61 -6.58 -6.15 5.49
CA ASP A 61 -6.65 -7.25 4.54
C ASP A 61 -7.14 -6.76 3.16
N ALA A 62 -6.70 -7.43 2.09
CA ALA A 62 -7.27 -7.25 0.76
C ALA A 62 -7.00 -8.49 -0.09
N TYR A 63 -8.01 -8.94 -0.84
CA TYR A 63 -7.89 -10.09 -1.72
C TYR A 63 -8.95 -10.10 -2.83
N VAL A 64 -8.67 -10.89 -3.86
CA VAL A 64 -9.61 -11.20 -4.94
C VAL A 64 -9.79 -12.72 -5.01
N LEU A 65 -11.05 -13.18 -4.93
CA LEU A 65 -11.42 -14.56 -5.20
C LEU A 65 -11.86 -14.69 -6.66
N SER A 66 -11.37 -15.71 -7.35
CA SER A 66 -11.80 -16.11 -8.67
C SER A 66 -13.21 -16.73 -8.67
N PRO A 67 -13.84 -16.96 -9.81
CA PRO A 67 -15.18 -17.57 -9.90
C PRO A 67 -15.31 -18.95 -9.25
N ASP A 68 -14.23 -19.69 -9.12
CA ASP A 68 -14.13 -20.99 -8.46
C ASP A 68 -13.76 -20.90 -6.97
N GLY A 69 -13.65 -19.67 -6.43
CA GLY A 69 -13.43 -19.39 -5.01
C GLY A 69 -11.97 -19.42 -4.58
N GLU A 70 -11.02 -19.56 -5.52
CA GLU A 70 -9.60 -19.49 -5.23
C GLU A 70 -9.13 -18.04 -5.02
N LYS A 71 -8.24 -17.82 -4.06
CA LYS A 71 -7.64 -16.51 -3.83
C LYS A 71 -6.52 -16.27 -4.85
N VAL A 72 -6.82 -15.49 -5.90
CA VAL A 72 -5.90 -15.22 -7.02
C VAL A 72 -5.02 -13.98 -6.81
N ILE A 73 -5.42 -13.07 -5.92
CA ILE A 73 -4.62 -11.94 -5.45
C ILE A 73 -4.77 -11.89 -3.93
N ASP A 74 -3.67 -11.81 -3.19
CA ASP A 74 -3.68 -11.79 -1.73
C ASP A 74 -2.65 -10.78 -1.19
N PHE A 75 -3.14 -9.70 -0.57
CA PHE A 75 -2.35 -8.69 0.12
C PHE A 75 -1.41 -9.27 1.19
N LYS A 76 -1.84 -10.34 1.87
CA LYS A 76 -1.02 -10.97 2.91
C LYS A 76 0.19 -11.73 2.38
N LEU A 77 0.16 -12.14 1.11
CA LEU A 77 1.31 -12.74 0.45
C LEU A 77 2.29 -11.70 -0.10
N ASN A 78 1.76 -10.55 -0.57
CA ASN A 78 2.56 -9.47 -1.07
C ASN A 78 1.83 -8.13 -0.86
N ASN A 79 2.39 -7.24 -0.04
CA ASN A 79 1.79 -5.94 0.26
C ASN A 79 1.71 -5.00 -0.97
N LEU A 80 2.42 -5.29 -2.05
CA LEU A 80 2.29 -4.56 -3.33
C LEU A 80 0.99 -4.88 -4.07
N HIS A 81 0.29 -5.96 -3.71
CA HIS A 81 -0.95 -6.34 -4.39
C HIS A 81 -2.09 -5.35 -4.21
N ILE A 82 -1.99 -4.38 -3.31
CA ILE A 82 -3.01 -3.34 -3.12
C ILE A 82 -2.56 -1.99 -3.69
N VAL A 83 -3.44 -1.29 -4.39
CA VAL A 83 -3.26 0.12 -4.68
C VAL A 83 -3.37 0.90 -3.36
N ASN A 84 -2.30 1.59 -2.97
CA ASN A 84 -2.31 2.37 -1.72
C ASN A 84 -3.40 3.43 -1.74
N TYR A 85 -4.04 3.68 -0.61
CA TYR A 85 -5.22 4.52 -0.45
C TYR A 85 -6.50 3.96 -1.07
N SER A 86 -6.55 2.66 -1.40
CA SER A 86 -7.81 2.01 -1.77
C SER A 86 -8.86 2.16 -0.68
N ILE A 87 -10.06 2.61 -1.07
CA ILE A 87 -11.23 2.65 -0.19
C ILE A 87 -11.69 1.23 0.19
N PRO A 88 -12.45 1.05 1.28
CA PRO A 88 -13.01 -0.26 1.63
C PRO A 88 -13.99 -0.75 0.56
N VAL A 89 -13.89 -2.04 0.20
CA VAL A 89 -14.71 -2.71 -0.82
C VAL A 89 -15.07 -4.12 -0.36
N ASP A 90 -16.33 -4.53 -0.57
CA ASP A 90 -16.77 -5.93 -0.49
C ASP A 90 -17.89 -6.13 -1.52
N ILE A 91 -17.52 -6.57 -2.72
CA ILE A 91 -18.43 -6.68 -3.88
C ILE A 91 -18.17 -7.93 -4.71
N GLU A 92 -19.19 -8.34 -5.46
CA GLU A 92 -19.06 -9.32 -6.54
C GLU A 92 -19.22 -8.61 -7.90
N ILE A 93 -18.23 -8.79 -8.78
CA ILE A 93 -18.16 -8.11 -10.10
C ILE A 93 -17.74 -9.09 -11.19
N SER A 94 -18.01 -8.72 -12.44
CA SER A 94 -17.51 -9.43 -13.62
C SER A 94 -15.99 -9.23 -13.79
N PHE A 95 -15.37 -10.04 -14.65
CA PHE A 95 -13.96 -9.82 -15.04
C PHE A 95 -13.77 -8.44 -15.71
N ASP A 96 -14.69 -8.03 -16.59
CA ASP A 96 -14.58 -6.75 -17.31
C ASP A 96 -14.61 -5.54 -16.34
N GLU A 97 -15.44 -5.61 -15.30
CA GLU A 97 -15.45 -4.59 -14.24
C GLU A 97 -14.18 -4.63 -13.41
N LEU A 98 -13.75 -5.81 -12.96
CA LEU A 98 -12.49 -5.99 -12.20
C LEU A 98 -11.29 -5.48 -12.99
N ASN A 99 -11.24 -5.73 -14.30
CA ASN A 99 -10.13 -5.35 -15.16
C ASN A 99 -9.82 -3.84 -15.14
N ASN A 100 -10.82 -3.00 -14.88
CA ASN A 100 -10.62 -1.54 -14.74
C ASN A 100 -9.88 -1.16 -13.46
N HIS A 101 -9.72 -2.10 -12.53
CA HIS A 101 -9.08 -1.94 -11.23
C HIS A 101 -7.82 -2.79 -11.08
N LEU A 102 -7.34 -3.41 -12.17
CA LEU A 102 -6.11 -4.22 -12.19
C LEU A 102 -4.98 -3.44 -12.86
N TYR A 103 -3.82 -3.43 -12.21
CA TYR A 103 -2.63 -2.70 -12.65
C TYR A 103 -1.45 -3.67 -12.78
N TYR A 104 -0.81 -3.68 -13.95
CA TYR A 104 0.34 -4.52 -14.28
C TYR A 104 1.23 -3.80 -15.30
N ILE A 105 2.43 -4.34 -15.54
CA ILE A 105 3.38 -3.83 -16.53
C ILE A 105 3.72 -4.97 -17.53
N GLU A 106 3.31 -4.83 -18.78
CA GLU A 106 3.51 -5.87 -19.79
C GLU A 106 4.98 -6.10 -20.12
N ASP A 107 5.77 -5.02 -20.18
CA ASP A 107 7.21 -5.08 -20.48
C ASP A 107 8.04 -5.72 -19.35
N TYR A 108 7.46 -5.83 -18.14
CA TYR A 108 8.07 -6.47 -16.97
C TYR A 108 7.11 -7.51 -16.38
N PRO A 109 6.91 -8.67 -17.05
CA PRO A 109 5.80 -9.59 -16.79
C PRO A 109 5.81 -10.23 -15.40
N ASP A 110 6.93 -10.26 -14.70
CA ASP A 110 7.06 -10.78 -13.34
C ASP A 110 6.95 -9.69 -12.26
N ALA A 111 7.04 -8.41 -12.64
CA ALA A 111 7.00 -7.31 -11.68
C ALA A 111 5.57 -6.97 -11.26
N VAL A 112 5.38 -6.70 -9.96
CA VAL A 112 4.16 -6.13 -9.41
C VAL A 112 4.39 -4.62 -9.23
N PRO A 113 3.63 -3.73 -9.91
CA PRO A 113 3.83 -2.30 -9.80
C PRO A 113 3.40 -1.76 -8.43
N TYR A 114 3.99 -0.64 -8.00
CA TYR A 114 3.50 0.15 -6.88
C TYR A 114 2.65 1.30 -7.39
N ILE A 115 1.40 1.39 -6.94
CA ILE A 115 0.45 2.46 -7.31
C ILE A 115 -0.20 3.02 -6.04
N THR A 116 -0.48 4.32 -6.07
CA THR A 116 -1.18 5.03 -4.99
C THR A 116 -2.27 5.95 -5.54
N SER A 117 -3.32 6.18 -4.75
CA SER A 117 -4.47 7.01 -5.13
C SER A 117 -4.89 8.03 -4.05
N TYR A 118 -3.95 8.53 -3.23
CA TYR A 118 -4.29 9.42 -2.11
C TYR A 118 -4.90 10.79 -2.51
N TYR A 119 -4.87 11.16 -3.79
CA TYR A 119 -5.53 12.37 -4.29
C TYR A 119 -7.02 12.18 -4.62
N ASN A 120 -7.43 10.95 -4.97
CA ASN A 120 -8.78 10.64 -5.39
C ASN A 120 -9.25 9.34 -4.73
N GLU A 121 -10.52 9.29 -4.33
CA GLU A 121 -11.13 8.05 -3.88
C GLU A 121 -11.15 7.02 -5.02
N ASN A 122 -10.40 5.95 -4.82
CA ASN A 122 -10.25 4.86 -5.78
C ASN A 122 -9.95 3.56 -5.04
N TRP A 123 -10.01 2.44 -5.74
CA TRP A 123 -9.54 1.15 -5.27
C TRP A 123 -8.95 0.34 -6.41
N GLY A 124 -8.10 -0.63 -6.10
CA GLY A 124 -7.56 -1.51 -7.12
C GLY A 124 -6.49 -2.44 -6.59
N PHE A 125 -6.06 -3.34 -7.47
CA PHE A 125 -5.03 -4.31 -7.19
C PHE A 125 -3.90 -4.24 -8.20
N CYS A 126 -2.70 -4.44 -7.72
CA CYS A 126 -1.50 -4.58 -8.52
C CYS A 126 -1.11 -6.06 -8.59
N LEU A 127 -0.72 -6.53 -9.76
CA LEU A 127 -0.32 -7.92 -9.96
C LEU A 127 0.72 -7.99 -11.08
N SER A 128 1.44 -9.10 -11.18
CA SER A 128 2.32 -9.32 -12.31
C SER A 128 1.50 -9.57 -13.58
N TYR A 129 2.04 -9.24 -14.75
CA TYR A 129 1.37 -9.55 -16.02
C TYR A 129 1.18 -11.06 -16.22
N ASN A 130 2.11 -11.87 -15.68
CA ASN A 130 1.96 -13.32 -15.69
C ASN A 130 0.76 -13.79 -14.86
N GLN A 131 0.51 -13.21 -13.68
CA GLN A 131 -0.72 -13.47 -12.90
C GLN A 131 -1.98 -13.02 -13.66
N TYR A 132 -1.95 -11.82 -14.25
CA TYR A 132 -3.08 -11.28 -15.02
C TYR A 132 -3.52 -12.19 -16.19
N LYS A 133 -2.55 -12.73 -16.92
CA LYS A 133 -2.83 -13.59 -18.10
C LYS A 133 -3.62 -14.87 -17.78
N ILE A 134 -3.43 -15.41 -16.58
CA ILE A 134 -4.06 -16.67 -16.16
C ILE A 134 -5.41 -16.48 -15.47
N LEU A 135 -5.84 -15.22 -15.20
CA LEU A 135 -7.14 -14.96 -14.58
C LEU A 135 -8.28 -15.43 -15.50
N PRO A 136 -9.28 -16.19 -15.00
CA PRO A 136 -10.49 -16.55 -15.72
C PRO A 136 -11.19 -15.32 -16.30
N LYS A 137 -11.57 -15.33 -17.57
CA LYS A 137 -12.24 -14.19 -18.22
C LYS A 137 -13.76 -14.24 -18.11
N VAL A 138 -14.31 -15.34 -17.56
CA VAL A 138 -15.75 -15.59 -17.41
C VAL A 138 -16.06 -15.93 -15.96
N GLY A 139 -17.20 -15.47 -15.48
CA GLY A 139 -17.65 -15.67 -14.11
C GLY A 139 -17.56 -14.42 -13.24
N LYS A 140 -17.93 -14.54 -11.98
CA LYS A 140 -17.90 -13.46 -11.00
C LYS A 140 -16.72 -13.59 -10.06
N TYR A 141 -16.08 -12.46 -9.81
CA TYR A 141 -15.01 -12.30 -8.83
C TYR A 141 -15.55 -11.67 -7.58
N ARG A 142 -15.16 -12.15 -6.40
CA ARG A 142 -15.37 -11.44 -5.15
C ARG A 142 -14.14 -10.62 -4.80
N VAL A 143 -14.35 -9.33 -4.60
CA VAL A 143 -13.32 -8.35 -4.25
C VAL A 143 -13.53 -7.88 -2.82
N VAL A 144 -12.51 -8.02 -1.99
CA VAL A 144 -12.54 -7.57 -0.59
C VAL A 144 -11.34 -6.70 -0.30
N ILE A 145 -11.56 -5.50 0.24
CA ILE A 145 -10.55 -4.57 0.74
C ILE A 145 -11.00 -4.06 2.10
N ASN A 146 -10.33 -4.50 3.16
CA ASN A 146 -10.58 -4.07 4.53
C ASN A 146 -9.64 -2.92 4.88
N SER A 147 -9.96 -1.74 4.40
CA SER A 147 -9.24 -0.50 4.67
C SER A 147 -10.09 0.51 5.43
N SER A 148 -9.46 1.58 5.88
CA SER A 148 -10.15 2.73 6.48
C SER A 148 -9.49 4.03 6.06
N LEU A 149 -10.33 5.06 5.84
CA LEU A 149 -9.94 6.45 5.59
C LEU A 149 -10.63 7.33 6.62
N LYS A 150 -9.86 7.86 7.58
CA LYS A 150 -10.38 8.67 8.70
C LYS A 150 -9.53 9.91 8.88
N ASN A 151 -10.09 10.94 9.52
CA ASN A 151 -9.25 12.03 9.98
C ASN A 151 -8.23 11.50 10.99
N GLY A 152 -6.99 11.90 10.81
CA GLY A 152 -5.85 11.47 11.58
C GLY A 152 -4.67 12.39 11.29
N SER A 153 -3.48 11.86 11.04
CA SER A 153 -2.30 12.66 10.75
C SER A 153 -1.37 11.98 9.73
N MET A 154 -0.60 12.81 9.06
CA MET A 154 0.61 12.40 8.36
C MET A 154 1.76 12.42 9.34
N THR A 155 2.49 11.31 9.45
CA THR A 155 3.65 11.18 10.32
C THR A 155 4.93 11.21 9.51
N TYR A 156 5.90 12.03 9.92
CA TYR A 156 7.24 12.01 9.34
C TYR A 156 8.31 12.13 10.42
N GLY A 157 9.55 11.75 10.09
CA GLY A 157 10.69 11.86 10.98
C GLY A 157 11.83 12.62 10.33
N ASP A 158 12.56 13.43 11.10
CA ASP A 158 13.80 14.05 10.68
C ASP A 158 14.94 13.76 11.66
N TYR A 159 16.16 13.88 11.18
CA TYR A 159 17.38 13.85 11.98
C TYR A 159 18.42 14.80 11.38
N VAL A 160 18.95 15.68 12.21
CA VAL A 160 19.94 16.68 11.78
C VAL A 160 21.34 16.26 12.23
N LEU A 161 22.20 15.92 11.27
CA LEU A 161 23.63 15.78 11.50
C LEU A 161 24.28 17.17 11.46
N LYS A 162 24.84 17.60 12.60
CA LYS A 162 25.64 18.84 12.62
C LYS A 162 26.98 18.57 11.95
N GLY A 163 27.32 19.38 10.97
CA GLY A 163 28.66 19.38 10.37
C GLY A 163 29.71 19.88 11.37
N GLU A 164 30.95 19.42 11.23
CA GLU A 164 32.11 20.05 11.86
C GLU A 164 32.45 21.33 11.11
N SER A 165 32.56 22.47 11.82
CA SER A 165 32.98 23.77 11.27
C SER A 165 34.49 23.88 11.24
#